data_fe369fbcb437b0037d83b489210e336d
#
_entry.id   fe369fbcb437b0037d83b489210e336d
#
_cell.length_a   1.000
_cell.length_b   1.000
_cell.length_c   1.000
_cell.angle_alpha   90.00
_cell.angle_beta   90.00
_cell.angle_gamma   90.00
#
_symmetry.space_group_name_H-M   'P 1'
#
loop_
_entity.id
_entity.type
_entity.pdbx_description
1 polymer ?
#
loop_
_entity_poly.entity_id
_entity_poly.type
_entity_poly.pdbx_seq_one_letter_code
_entity_poly.pdbx_strand_id
1 'polypeptide(L)'
;MNIPRILIAAPSSGSGKTVISCGLMAAFCRQQKNVVSCKCGPDYIDPMFHREVLGIDSQNLDLFFCEKEQLTGIFAEHAKNADLAVVEGVMGYYDGMGLDTAKASSYDVAAALQIPVVLVVSARGSALSLAALVKGFLEFKKESRIRGILLNRVSAMLYPRLKEMLENELKKAGHPIKVLGYIPEHEAFHLESRHLGLVTPEEIKHLKAQLEQAGEILSETVDLEGLYELAKEATSLEISVPDEMRLNRIIKFLKHGRKESDN
;
A
#
# COMPACT_ATOMS: atom_id res chain seq x y z
N MET A 1 -0.25 2.25 -20.82
CA MET A 1 -1.55 2.21 -20.10
C MET A 1 -1.49 3.16 -18.91
N ASN A 2 -2.49 4.01 -18.73
CA ASN A 2 -2.51 4.97 -17.62
C ASN A 2 -3.55 4.50 -16.58
N ILE A 3 -3.07 3.98 -15.46
CA ILE A 3 -3.92 3.46 -14.37
C ILE A 3 -3.52 4.24 -13.11
N PRO A 4 -4.45 5.00 -12.49
CA PRO A 4 -4.20 5.64 -11.21
C PRO A 4 -3.80 4.58 -10.17
N ARG A 5 -2.65 4.77 -9.51
CA ARG A 5 -2.11 3.79 -8.57
C ARG A 5 -1.25 4.43 -7.51
N ILE A 6 -1.33 3.93 -6.28
CA ILE A 6 -0.48 4.33 -5.16
C ILE A 6 0.04 3.11 -4.42
N LEU A 7 1.25 3.22 -3.84
CA LEU A 7 1.80 2.20 -2.96
C LEU A 7 1.86 2.74 -1.53
N ILE A 8 1.30 1.99 -0.60
CA ILE A 8 1.33 2.28 0.84
C ILE A 8 2.51 1.54 1.45
N ALA A 9 3.51 2.29 1.89
CA ALA A 9 4.74 1.75 2.50
C ALA A 9 4.90 2.25 3.93
N ALA A 10 5.83 1.65 4.66
CA ALA A 10 6.20 2.10 5.99
C ALA A 10 7.67 1.77 6.29
N PRO A 11 8.28 2.35 7.34
CA PRO A 11 9.66 2.08 7.73
C PRO A 11 9.93 0.64 8.16
N SER A 12 8.91 -0.08 8.68
CA SER A 12 9.07 -1.43 9.21
C SER A 12 7.77 -2.23 9.18
N SER A 13 7.85 -3.54 9.46
CA SER A 13 6.70 -4.37 9.81
C SER A 13 5.98 -3.85 11.06
N GLY A 14 4.69 -4.18 11.22
CA GLY A 14 3.89 -3.75 12.38
C GLY A 14 3.53 -2.26 12.39
N SER A 15 3.82 -1.51 11.33
CA SER A 15 3.49 -0.07 11.23
C SER A 15 2.01 0.20 10.90
N GLY A 16 1.16 -0.82 10.79
CA GLY A 16 -0.26 -0.67 10.50
C GLY A 16 -0.60 -0.55 9.00
N LYS A 17 0.34 -0.87 8.09
CA LYS A 17 0.09 -0.77 6.64
C LYS A 17 -1.21 -1.44 6.21
N THR A 18 -1.45 -2.66 6.65
CA THR A 18 -2.60 -3.44 6.20
C THR A 18 -3.93 -2.80 6.58
N VAL A 19 -4.11 -2.44 7.85
CA VAL A 19 -5.38 -1.82 8.28
C VAL A 19 -5.57 -0.45 7.64
N ILE A 20 -4.49 0.31 7.43
CA ILE A 20 -4.54 1.61 6.76
C ILE A 20 -4.86 1.43 5.27
N SER A 21 -4.23 0.48 4.58
CA SER A 21 -4.54 0.18 3.17
C SER A 21 -5.99 -0.27 3.00
N CYS A 22 -6.48 -1.16 3.87
CA CYS A 22 -7.87 -1.60 3.88
C CYS A 22 -8.84 -0.44 4.15
N GLY A 23 -8.56 0.40 5.15
CA GLY A 23 -9.38 1.57 5.46
C GLY A 23 -9.40 2.60 4.31
N LEU A 24 -8.27 2.85 3.64
CA LEU A 24 -8.21 3.71 2.45
C LEU A 24 -9.02 3.13 1.30
N MET A 25 -8.91 1.83 1.04
CA MET A 25 -9.72 1.16 0.03
C MET A 25 -11.21 1.27 0.34
N ALA A 26 -11.62 1.03 1.59
CA ALA A 26 -13.01 1.22 2.04
C ALA A 26 -13.48 2.67 1.85
N ALA A 27 -12.64 3.67 2.20
CA ALA A 27 -12.96 5.08 2.02
C ALA A 27 -13.15 5.45 0.53
N PHE A 28 -12.31 4.94 -0.37
CA PHE A 28 -12.46 5.17 -1.81
C PHE A 28 -13.67 4.45 -2.41
N CYS A 29 -13.98 3.23 -1.95
CA CYS A 29 -15.21 2.53 -2.36
C CYS A 29 -16.48 3.30 -1.94
N ARG A 30 -16.48 3.95 -0.79
CA ARG A 30 -17.59 4.84 -0.36
C ARG A 30 -17.75 6.04 -1.31
N GLN A 31 -16.68 6.51 -1.95
CA GLN A 31 -16.72 7.52 -3.02
C GLN A 31 -17.09 6.92 -4.39
N GLN A 32 -17.60 5.69 -4.44
CA GLN A 32 -18.00 4.98 -5.66
C GLN A 32 -16.84 4.76 -6.67
N LYS A 33 -15.60 4.72 -6.18
CA LYS A 33 -14.45 4.32 -6.99
C LYS A 33 -14.41 2.80 -7.15
N ASN A 34 -14.15 2.33 -8.36
CA ASN A 34 -13.80 0.94 -8.59
C ASN A 34 -12.34 0.72 -8.19
N VAL A 35 -12.14 0.18 -6.99
CA VAL A 35 -10.81 -0.03 -6.40
C VAL A 35 -10.38 -1.48 -6.58
N VAL A 36 -9.13 -1.68 -6.99
CA VAL A 36 -8.46 -2.99 -6.92
C VAL A 36 -7.29 -2.92 -5.97
N SER A 37 -6.98 -4.06 -5.37
CA SER A 37 -5.88 -4.20 -4.43
C SER A 37 -4.74 -5.00 -5.04
N CYS A 38 -3.51 -4.62 -4.66
CA CYS A 38 -2.35 -5.48 -4.87
C CYS A 38 -1.55 -5.59 -3.57
N LYS A 39 -0.87 -6.72 -3.38
CA LYS A 39 0.04 -6.95 -2.25
C LYS A 39 1.44 -7.22 -2.75
N CYS A 40 2.44 -6.49 -2.24
CA CYS A 40 3.84 -6.82 -2.49
C CYS A 40 4.22 -8.14 -1.79
N GLY A 41 4.95 -8.99 -2.52
CA GLY A 41 5.43 -10.27 -2.02
C GLY A 41 4.41 -11.41 -2.12
N PRO A 42 4.83 -12.65 -1.75
CA PRO A 42 4.02 -13.87 -1.88
C PRO A 42 3.09 -14.06 -0.68
N ASP A 43 2.28 -13.08 -0.36
CA ASP A 43 1.35 -13.10 0.75
C ASP A 43 0.00 -13.68 0.32
N TYR A 44 -0.48 -14.71 1.00
CA TYR A 44 -1.80 -15.31 0.73
C TYR A 44 -2.89 -14.77 1.66
N ILE A 45 -2.51 -14.24 2.82
CA ILE A 45 -3.44 -13.82 3.88
C ILE A 45 -4.07 -12.48 3.50
N ASP A 46 -3.25 -11.48 3.19
CA ASP A 46 -3.74 -10.14 2.88
C ASP A 46 -4.62 -10.08 1.62
N PRO A 47 -4.27 -10.71 0.48
CA PRO A 47 -5.17 -10.78 -0.67
C PRO A 47 -6.49 -11.53 -0.40
N MET A 48 -6.45 -12.60 0.40
CA MET A 48 -7.67 -13.29 0.82
C MET A 48 -8.52 -12.38 1.70
N PHE A 49 -7.90 -11.67 2.64
CA PHE A 49 -8.56 -10.72 3.52
C PHE A 49 -9.23 -9.58 2.74
N HIS A 50 -8.55 -9.02 1.72
CA HIS A 50 -9.13 -7.99 0.86
C HIS A 50 -10.37 -8.50 0.13
N ARG A 51 -10.35 -9.74 -0.39
CA ARG A 51 -11.49 -10.34 -1.09
C ARG A 51 -12.64 -10.68 -0.16
N GLU A 52 -12.36 -11.41 0.91
CA GLU A 52 -13.41 -11.94 1.78
C GLU A 52 -14.04 -10.87 2.68
N VAL A 53 -13.26 -9.89 3.15
CA VAL A 53 -13.73 -8.88 4.08
C VAL A 53 -14.22 -7.63 3.36
N LEU A 54 -13.45 -7.12 2.38
CA LEU A 54 -13.79 -5.89 1.67
C LEU A 54 -14.53 -6.12 0.34
N GLY A 55 -14.53 -7.34 -0.18
CA GLY A 55 -15.08 -7.63 -1.52
C GLY A 55 -14.24 -7.03 -2.66
N ILE A 56 -12.97 -6.70 -2.39
CA ILE A 56 -12.06 -6.07 -3.36
C ILE A 56 -11.15 -7.13 -3.96
N ASP A 57 -11.12 -7.24 -5.30
CA ASP A 57 -10.21 -8.18 -5.97
C ASP A 57 -8.75 -7.78 -5.69
N SER A 58 -7.93 -8.78 -5.39
CA SER A 58 -6.56 -8.57 -4.92
C SER A 58 -5.58 -9.53 -5.58
N GLN A 59 -4.41 -9.00 -5.96
CA GLN A 59 -3.36 -9.71 -6.68
C GLN A 59 -2.00 -9.53 -6.01
N ASN A 60 -1.21 -10.62 -5.90
CA ASN A 60 0.18 -10.51 -5.46
C ASN A 60 1.08 -9.97 -6.57
N LEU A 61 2.01 -9.10 -6.17
CA LEU A 61 3.06 -8.54 -7.00
C LEU A 61 4.42 -8.88 -6.38
N ASP A 62 5.13 -9.82 -6.99
CA ASP A 62 6.34 -10.38 -6.38
C ASP A 62 7.50 -10.48 -7.39
N LEU A 63 8.52 -9.66 -7.16
CA LEU A 63 9.77 -9.64 -7.94
C LEU A 63 10.77 -10.73 -7.53
N PHE A 64 10.43 -11.57 -6.56
CA PHE A 64 11.20 -12.79 -6.30
C PHE A 64 10.88 -13.89 -7.32
N PHE A 65 9.59 -13.99 -7.72
CA PHE A 65 9.11 -15.03 -8.63
C PHE A 65 8.92 -14.55 -10.08
N CYS A 66 8.81 -13.23 -10.30
CA CYS A 66 8.53 -12.64 -11.61
C CYS A 66 9.57 -11.59 -11.99
N GLU A 67 9.91 -11.54 -13.26
CA GLU A 67 10.66 -10.42 -13.82
C GLU A 67 9.77 -9.16 -13.90
N LYS A 68 10.39 -8.00 -14.05
CA LYS A 68 9.71 -6.70 -14.07
C LYS A 68 8.60 -6.62 -15.12
N GLU A 69 8.86 -7.11 -16.32
CA GLU A 69 7.92 -7.12 -17.45
C GLU A 69 6.69 -7.98 -17.15
N GLN A 70 6.91 -9.15 -16.53
CA GLN A 70 5.84 -10.05 -16.12
C GLN A 70 4.99 -9.43 -15.02
N LEU A 71 5.61 -8.85 -13.99
CA LEU A 71 4.92 -8.16 -12.89
C LEU A 71 4.08 -7.00 -13.43
N THR A 72 4.63 -6.20 -14.36
CA THR A 72 3.92 -5.08 -14.99
C THR A 72 2.71 -5.57 -15.79
N GLY A 73 2.85 -6.67 -16.51
CA GLY A 73 1.74 -7.31 -17.25
C GLY A 73 0.63 -7.83 -16.32
N ILE A 74 1.01 -8.51 -15.22
CA ILE A 74 0.08 -9.00 -14.20
C ILE A 74 -0.70 -7.83 -13.59
N PHE A 75 0.00 -6.76 -13.20
CA PHE A 75 -0.61 -5.56 -12.66
C PHE A 75 -1.57 -4.91 -13.65
N ALA A 76 -1.15 -4.74 -14.89
CA ALA A 76 -1.95 -4.08 -15.93
C ALA A 76 -3.25 -4.86 -16.25
N GLU A 77 -3.18 -6.19 -16.33
CA GLU A 77 -4.36 -7.02 -16.54
C GLU A 77 -5.32 -6.96 -15.35
N HIS A 78 -4.78 -7.00 -14.11
CA HIS A 78 -5.59 -6.93 -12.90
C HIS A 78 -6.27 -5.57 -12.73
N ALA A 79 -5.59 -4.47 -13.04
CA ALA A 79 -6.06 -3.11 -12.79
C ALA A 79 -6.70 -2.41 -14.01
N LYS A 80 -6.86 -3.10 -15.14
CA LYS A 80 -7.27 -2.50 -16.42
C LYS A 80 -8.57 -1.70 -16.41
N ASN A 81 -9.51 -2.07 -15.52
CA ASN A 81 -10.82 -1.45 -15.39
C ASN A 81 -10.98 -0.69 -14.06
N ALA A 82 -9.90 -0.53 -13.29
CA ALA A 82 -9.96 0.14 -12.00
C ALA A 82 -9.86 1.65 -12.15
N ASP A 83 -10.61 2.38 -11.31
CA ASP A 83 -10.42 3.82 -11.11
C ASP A 83 -9.17 4.09 -10.28
N LEU A 84 -8.82 3.15 -9.38
CA LEU A 84 -7.66 3.25 -8.50
C LEU A 84 -7.13 1.86 -8.14
N ALA A 85 -5.82 1.67 -8.25
CA ALA A 85 -5.12 0.53 -7.69
C ALA A 85 -4.36 0.93 -6.42
N VAL A 86 -4.64 0.25 -5.31
CA VAL A 86 -3.91 0.41 -4.05
C VAL A 86 -2.98 -0.78 -3.87
N VAL A 87 -1.68 -0.50 -3.82
CA VAL A 87 -0.65 -1.52 -3.61
C VAL A 87 -0.20 -1.47 -2.16
N GLU A 88 -0.40 -2.55 -1.42
CA GLU A 88 0.10 -2.67 -0.05
C GLU A 88 1.53 -3.19 -0.05
N GLY A 89 2.44 -2.44 0.56
CA GLY A 89 3.85 -2.83 0.73
C GLY A 89 4.02 -3.96 1.76
N VAL A 90 5.15 -4.63 1.66
CA VAL A 90 5.59 -5.69 2.59
C VAL A 90 6.77 -5.19 3.43
N MET A 91 6.91 -5.65 4.67
CA MET A 91 8.01 -5.30 5.59
C MET A 91 8.29 -3.78 5.67
N GLY A 92 9.53 -3.36 5.80
CA GLY A 92 9.96 -1.98 5.58
C GLY A 92 10.12 -1.69 4.09
N TYR A 93 10.01 -0.43 3.72
CA TYR A 93 9.97 0.00 2.32
C TYR A 93 11.17 -0.49 1.49
N TYR A 94 12.36 -0.49 2.09
CA TYR A 94 13.60 -0.91 1.46
C TYR A 94 14.03 -2.34 1.81
N ASP A 95 13.27 -3.04 2.67
CA ASP A 95 13.60 -4.40 3.10
C ASP A 95 13.28 -5.38 1.98
N GLY A 96 14.30 -6.03 1.44
CA GLY A 96 14.19 -6.98 0.34
C GLY A 96 14.42 -8.42 0.78
N MET A 97 14.83 -9.26 -0.15
CA MET A 97 15.06 -10.68 0.06
C MET A 97 16.29 -11.03 0.92
N GLY A 98 17.07 -10.04 1.32
CA GLY A 98 18.24 -10.18 2.19
C GLY A 98 18.42 -8.94 3.05
N LEU A 99 19.32 -9.01 4.04
CA LEU A 99 19.56 -7.93 4.99
C LEU A 99 20.20 -6.67 4.38
N ASP A 100 20.86 -6.81 3.25
CA ASP A 100 21.70 -5.78 2.60
C ASP A 100 21.21 -5.40 1.21
N THR A 101 20.04 -5.87 0.80
CA THR A 101 19.50 -5.63 -0.54
C THR A 101 18.06 -5.16 -0.53
N ALA A 102 17.74 -4.21 -1.43
CA ALA A 102 16.36 -3.80 -1.69
C ALA A 102 15.69 -4.63 -2.81
N LYS A 103 16.36 -5.69 -3.31
CA LYS A 103 15.79 -6.56 -4.35
C LYS A 103 14.51 -7.24 -3.84
N ALA A 104 13.46 -7.23 -4.65
CA ALA A 104 12.13 -7.73 -4.33
C ALA A 104 11.43 -7.04 -3.13
N SER A 105 11.92 -5.87 -2.70
CA SER A 105 11.25 -5.02 -1.69
C SER A 105 10.04 -4.28 -2.27
N SER A 106 9.29 -3.61 -1.39
CA SER A 106 8.24 -2.67 -1.81
C SER A 106 8.79 -1.53 -2.68
N TYR A 107 10.03 -1.09 -2.44
CA TYR A 107 10.73 -0.12 -3.29
C TYR A 107 10.96 -0.64 -4.71
N ASP A 108 11.39 -1.89 -4.83
CA ASP A 108 11.67 -2.50 -6.13
C ASP A 108 10.38 -2.66 -6.96
N VAL A 109 9.27 -3.07 -6.31
CA VAL A 109 7.93 -3.08 -6.94
C VAL A 109 7.49 -1.66 -7.33
N ALA A 110 7.72 -0.66 -6.46
CA ALA A 110 7.40 0.73 -6.76
C ALA A 110 8.19 1.24 -7.98
N ALA A 111 9.45 0.86 -8.11
CA ALA A 111 10.30 1.20 -9.25
C ALA A 111 9.83 0.49 -10.53
N ALA A 112 9.46 -0.79 -10.45
CA ALA A 112 8.97 -1.56 -11.59
C ALA A 112 7.67 -0.98 -12.15
N LEU A 113 6.73 -0.63 -11.28
CA LEU A 113 5.44 -0.06 -11.65
C LEU A 113 5.46 1.47 -11.84
N GLN A 114 6.60 2.13 -11.58
CA GLN A 114 6.68 3.59 -11.60
C GLN A 114 5.56 4.28 -10.79
N ILE A 115 5.30 3.74 -9.60
CA ILE A 115 4.18 4.12 -8.76
C ILE A 115 4.61 5.13 -7.68
N PRO A 116 3.86 6.21 -7.43
CA PRO A 116 4.09 7.08 -6.30
C PRO A 116 3.79 6.37 -4.99
N VAL A 117 4.63 6.63 -4.00
CA VAL A 117 4.60 5.98 -2.70
C VAL A 117 4.11 6.94 -1.63
N VAL A 118 3.19 6.47 -0.79
CA VAL A 118 2.76 7.14 0.42
C VAL A 118 3.41 6.42 1.61
N LEU A 119 4.26 7.12 2.34
CA LEU A 119 4.96 6.58 3.48
C LEU A 119 4.15 6.79 4.76
N VAL A 120 3.73 5.70 5.39
CA VAL A 120 3.05 5.71 6.69
C VAL A 120 4.11 5.68 7.77
N VAL A 121 4.17 6.73 8.61
CA VAL A 121 5.15 6.84 9.69
C VAL A 121 4.47 7.04 11.04
N SER A 122 4.89 6.27 12.05
CA SER A 122 4.41 6.47 13.41
C SER A 122 5.02 7.74 13.99
N ALA A 123 4.17 8.66 14.47
CA ALA A 123 4.59 9.86 15.15
C ALA A 123 4.50 9.73 16.67
N ARG A 124 4.18 8.55 17.21
CA ARG A 124 4.08 8.30 18.64
C ARG A 124 5.42 8.56 19.33
N GLY A 125 5.44 9.47 20.30
CA GLY A 125 6.65 9.80 21.05
C GLY A 125 7.75 10.49 20.23
N SER A 126 7.43 11.02 19.04
CA SER A 126 8.38 11.65 18.15
C SER A 126 7.89 13.02 17.68
N ALA A 127 8.82 13.96 17.53
CA ALA A 127 8.58 15.30 16.98
C ALA A 127 9.61 15.60 15.88
N LEU A 128 10.61 16.43 16.14
CA LEU A 128 11.62 16.79 15.14
C LEU A 128 12.40 15.57 14.60
N SER A 129 12.61 14.53 15.40
CA SER A 129 13.24 13.27 14.98
C SER A 129 12.48 12.58 13.84
N LEU A 130 11.17 12.85 13.72
CA LEU A 130 10.35 12.34 12.62
C LEU A 130 10.83 12.89 11.27
N ALA A 131 11.25 14.17 11.22
CA ALA A 131 11.79 14.76 10.01
C ALA A 131 13.12 14.10 9.60
N ALA A 132 13.99 13.76 10.56
CA ALA A 132 15.22 13.02 10.29
C ALA A 132 14.95 11.63 9.73
N LEU A 133 13.97 10.90 10.31
CA LEU A 133 13.55 9.60 9.81
C LEU A 133 13.05 9.69 8.38
N VAL A 134 12.10 10.58 8.11
CA VAL A 134 11.49 10.72 6.77
C VAL A 134 12.54 11.18 5.76
N LYS A 135 13.39 12.14 6.10
CA LYS A 135 14.51 12.57 5.26
C LYS A 135 15.42 11.40 4.90
N GLY A 136 15.77 10.55 5.86
CA GLY A 136 16.55 9.34 5.60
C GLY A 136 15.91 8.44 4.55
N PHE A 137 14.59 8.23 4.61
CA PHE A 137 13.86 7.46 3.60
C PHE A 137 13.83 8.13 2.23
N LEU A 138 13.76 9.45 2.18
CA LEU A 138 13.76 10.21 0.93
C LEU A 138 15.12 10.17 0.22
N GLU A 139 16.20 10.17 0.98
CA GLU A 139 17.57 10.28 0.47
C GLU A 139 18.31 8.94 0.35
N PHE A 140 17.79 7.86 0.96
CA PHE A 140 18.45 6.55 0.96
C PHE A 140 18.66 5.98 -0.44
N LYS A 141 17.73 6.24 -1.37
CA LYS A 141 17.84 5.90 -2.79
C LYS A 141 17.63 7.16 -3.63
N LYS A 142 18.36 7.28 -4.74
CA LYS A 142 18.29 8.44 -5.64
C LYS A 142 16.86 8.79 -6.07
N GLU A 143 16.02 7.76 -6.27
CA GLU A 143 14.61 7.91 -6.60
C GLU A 143 13.76 7.12 -5.60
N SER A 144 13.51 7.70 -4.44
CA SER A 144 12.72 7.03 -3.38
C SER A 144 11.26 6.80 -3.77
N ARG A 145 10.75 7.54 -4.78
CA ARG A 145 9.34 7.55 -5.21
C ARG A 145 8.34 7.93 -4.13
N ILE A 146 8.79 8.28 -2.93
CA ILE A 146 7.93 8.79 -1.87
C ILE A 146 7.45 10.18 -2.28
N ARG A 147 6.12 10.36 -2.35
CA ARG A 147 5.45 11.59 -2.79
C ARG A 147 4.46 12.13 -1.78
N GLY A 148 4.08 11.31 -0.79
CA GLY A 148 3.17 11.68 0.27
C GLY A 148 3.51 10.99 1.58
N ILE A 149 3.01 11.57 2.68
CA ILE A 149 3.22 11.05 4.05
C ILE A 149 1.86 10.97 4.74
N LEU A 150 1.64 9.88 5.46
CA LEU A 150 0.56 9.73 6.43
C LEU A 150 1.16 9.55 7.83
N LEU A 151 0.70 10.36 8.78
CA LEU A 151 1.14 10.29 10.17
C LEU A 151 0.26 9.31 10.94
N ASN A 152 0.83 8.21 11.41
CA ASN A 152 0.09 7.20 12.18
C ASN A 152 0.25 7.44 13.69
N ARG A 153 -0.80 7.13 14.45
CA ARG A 153 -0.89 7.28 15.91
C ARG A 153 -0.71 8.73 16.37
N VAL A 154 -1.51 9.61 15.80
CA VAL A 154 -1.50 11.05 16.07
C VAL A 154 -2.88 11.51 16.50
N SER A 155 -2.95 12.34 17.54
CA SER A 155 -4.21 13.00 17.90
C SER A 155 -4.54 14.16 16.97
N ALA A 156 -5.85 14.45 16.80
CA ALA A 156 -6.33 15.60 16.02
C ALA A 156 -5.70 16.94 16.47
N MET A 157 -5.48 17.10 17.79
CA MET A 157 -4.89 18.30 18.37
C MET A 157 -3.40 18.48 17.97
N LEU A 158 -2.66 17.37 17.87
CA LEU A 158 -1.21 17.43 17.58
C LEU A 158 -0.91 17.46 16.08
N TYR A 159 -1.79 16.90 15.28
CA TYR A 159 -1.59 16.74 13.84
C TYR A 159 -1.22 18.04 13.08
N PRO A 160 -1.91 19.19 13.26
CA PRO A 160 -1.58 20.40 12.51
C PRO A 160 -0.15 20.88 12.76
N ARG A 161 0.30 20.82 14.01
CA ARG A 161 1.66 21.23 14.40
C ARG A 161 2.74 20.29 13.86
N LEU A 162 2.50 18.98 13.89
CA LEU A 162 3.43 18.00 13.34
C LEU A 162 3.49 18.11 11.82
N LYS A 163 2.35 18.31 11.14
CA LYS A 163 2.29 18.53 9.69
C LYS A 163 3.14 19.73 9.30
N GLU A 164 2.88 20.89 9.91
CA GLU A 164 3.60 22.13 9.60
C GLU A 164 5.12 21.98 9.83
N MET A 165 5.49 21.43 10.97
CA MET A 165 6.90 21.18 11.30
C MET A 165 7.56 20.29 10.26
N LEU A 166 6.93 19.15 9.94
CA LEU A 166 7.51 18.15 9.04
C LEU A 166 7.63 18.70 7.62
N GLU A 167 6.58 19.32 7.07
CA GLU A 167 6.59 19.90 5.73
C GLU A 167 7.67 21.02 5.62
N ASN A 168 7.81 21.86 6.66
CA ASN A 168 8.82 22.91 6.69
C ASN A 168 10.25 22.35 6.73
N GLU A 169 10.52 21.35 7.57
CA GLU A 169 11.87 20.74 7.65
C GLU A 169 12.24 20.00 6.37
N LEU A 170 11.29 19.26 5.78
CA LEU A 170 11.53 18.57 4.52
C LEU A 170 11.72 19.56 3.36
N LYS A 171 10.97 20.65 3.32
CA LYS A 171 11.14 21.71 2.32
C LYS A 171 12.52 22.37 2.43
N LYS A 172 13.00 22.68 3.64
CA LYS A 172 14.38 23.19 3.87
C LYS A 172 15.44 22.21 3.38
N ALA A 173 15.16 20.89 3.47
CA ALA A 173 16.05 19.85 2.99
C ALA A 173 15.96 19.60 1.47
N GLY A 174 15.14 20.37 0.73
CA GLY A 174 14.97 20.21 -0.72
C GLY A 174 13.89 19.19 -1.13
N HIS A 175 13.11 18.69 -0.19
CA HIS A 175 12.06 17.68 -0.41
C HIS A 175 10.67 18.26 -0.08
N PRO A 176 10.01 19.01 -0.99
CA PRO A 176 8.69 19.59 -0.72
C PRO A 176 7.59 18.54 -0.82
N ILE A 177 7.50 17.65 0.16
CA ILE A 177 6.52 16.57 0.24
C ILE A 177 5.39 16.96 1.17
N LYS A 178 4.14 16.63 0.80
CA LYS A 178 2.94 16.91 1.59
C LYS A 178 2.65 15.81 2.61
N VAL A 179 2.20 16.21 3.79
CA VAL A 179 1.55 15.34 4.75
C VAL A 179 0.06 15.32 4.42
N LEU A 180 -0.43 14.17 3.93
CA LEU A 180 -1.77 14.00 3.38
C LEU A 180 -2.82 13.61 4.42
N GLY A 181 -2.44 13.51 5.67
CA GLY A 181 -3.38 13.21 6.74
C GLY A 181 -2.75 12.47 7.91
N TYR A 182 -3.62 12.02 8.80
CA TYR A 182 -3.21 11.27 9.98
C TYR A 182 -4.19 10.14 10.30
N ILE A 183 -3.69 9.16 11.04
CA ILE A 183 -4.47 8.05 11.57
C ILE A 183 -4.45 8.19 13.11
N PRO A 184 -5.62 8.37 13.74
CA PRO A 184 -5.70 8.46 15.19
C PRO A 184 -5.43 7.11 15.88
N GLU A 185 -5.12 7.13 17.17
CA GLU A 185 -5.20 5.92 17.99
C GLU A 185 -6.67 5.59 18.21
N HIS A 186 -7.15 4.54 17.56
CA HIS A 186 -8.54 4.09 17.62
C HIS A 186 -8.62 2.59 17.40
N GLU A 187 -9.59 1.90 18.02
CA GLU A 187 -9.75 0.44 17.94
C GLU A 187 -9.94 -0.06 16.50
N ALA A 188 -10.59 0.73 15.65
CA ALA A 188 -10.74 0.41 14.23
C ALA A 188 -9.40 0.13 13.50
N PHE A 189 -8.28 0.63 14.02
CA PHE A 189 -6.94 0.40 13.46
C PHE A 189 -6.14 -0.68 14.20
N HIS A 190 -6.75 -1.40 15.14
CA HIS A 190 -6.14 -2.54 15.82
C HIS A 190 -6.70 -3.84 15.25
N LEU A 191 -6.04 -4.40 14.25
CA LEU A 191 -6.31 -5.78 13.84
C LEU A 191 -5.57 -6.72 14.77
N GLU A 192 -6.30 -7.61 15.42
CA GLU A 192 -5.70 -8.71 16.17
C GLU A 192 -4.81 -9.57 15.26
N SER A 193 -3.81 -10.22 15.84
CA SER A 193 -2.89 -11.10 15.12
C SER A 193 -3.69 -12.11 14.28
N ARG A 194 -3.58 -12.04 12.97
CA ARG A 194 -4.28 -12.94 12.06
C ARG A 194 -3.66 -14.33 12.18
N HIS A 195 -4.38 -15.23 12.77
CA HIS A 195 -4.01 -16.64 12.72
C HIS A 195 -4.30 -17.17 11.31
N LEU A 196 -3.36 -17.91 10.75
CA LEU A 196 -3.55 -18.75 9.56
C LEU A 196 -4.61 -19.80 9.90
N GLY A 197 -5.88 -19.51 9.68
CA GLY A 197 -6.96 -20.42 10.01
C GLY A 197 -8.29 -19.98 9.40
N LEU A 198 -9.27 -20.84 9.50
CA LEU A 198 -10.63 -20.58 9.05
C LEU A 198 -11.21 -19.39 9.82
N VAL A 199 -11.42 -18.28 9.13
CA VAL A 199 -12.14 -17.13 9.67
C VAL A 199 -13.63 -17.47 9.63
N THR A 200 -14.32 -17.38 10.75
CA THR A 200 -15.75 -17.66 10.80
C THR A 200 -16.58 -16.54 10.12
N PRO A 201 -17.82 -16.81 9.66
CA PRO A 201 -18.68 -15.77 9.11
C PRO A 201 -18.92 -14.60 10.05
N GLU A 202 -18.99 -14.84 11.35
CA GLU A 202 -19.14 -13.82 12.40
C GLU A 202 -17.88 -12.95 12.49
N GLU A 203 -16.70 -13.55 12.45
CA GLU A 203 -15.43 -12.82 12.45
C GLU A 203 -15.29 -11.96 11.18
N ILE A 204 -15.67 -12.47 10.01
CA ILE A 204 -15.69 -11.69 8.76
C ILE A 204 -16.61 -10.49 8.90
N LYS A 205 -17.79 -10.66 9.46
CA LYS A 205 -18.76 -9.58 9.66
C LYS A 205 -18.22 -8.51 10.61
N HIS A 206 -17.58 -8.92 11.71
CA HIS A 206 -16.95 -8.01 12.67
C HIS A 206 -15.79 -7.23 12.02
N LEU A 207 -14.89 -7.91 11.32
CA LEU A 207 -13.77 -7.31 10.60
C LEU A 207 -14.25 -6.32 9.52
N LYS A 208 -15.31 -6.67 8.80
CA LYS A 208 -15.92 -5.78 7.81
C LYS A 208 -16.41 -4.49 8.45
N ALA A 209 -17.18 -4.58 9.53
CA ALA A 209 -17.67 -3.40 10.26
C ALA A 209 -16.50 -2.55 10.81
N GLN A 210 -15.45 -3.19 11.33
CA GLN A 210 -14.24 -2.51 11.79
C GLN A 210 -13.53 -1.75 10.67
N LEU A 211 -13.38 -2.36 9.48
CA LEU A 211 -12.74 -1.71 8.34
C LEU A 211 -13.61 -0.62 7.70
N GLU A 212 -14.94 -0.78 7.71
CA GLU A 212 -15.87 0.28 7.33
C GLU A 212 -15.72 1.50 8.24
N GLN A 213 -15.62 1.28 9.56
CA GLN A 213 -15.34 2.34 10.54
C GLN A 213 -13.97 2.98 10.32
N ALA A 214 -12.94 2.19 10.04
CA ALA A 214 -11.62 2.72 9.69
C ALA A 214 -11.70 3.60 8.43
N GLY A 215 -12.46 3.19 7.42
CA GLY A 215 -12.70 3.98 6.20
C GLY A 215 -13.43 5.28 6.47
N GLU A 216 -14.41 5.31 7.39
CA GLU A 216 -15.10 6.53 7.84
C GLU A 216 -14.12 7.50 8.47
N ILE A 217 -13.34 7.04 9.44
CA ILE A 217 -12.34 7.86 10.13
C ILE A 217 -11.33 8.42 9.12
N LEU A 218 -10.84 7.59 8.20
CA LEU A 218 -9.86 8.05 7.18
C LEU A 218 -10.49 9.04 6.20
N SER A 219 -11.79 8.97 5.93
CA SER A 219 -12.49 9.95 5.10
C SER A 219 -12.49 11.35 5.74
N GLU A 220 -12.39 11.44 7.06
CA GLU A 220 -12.34 12.70 7.81
C GLU A 220 -10.93 13.20 8.09
N THR A 221 -9.96 12.27 8.20
CA THR A 221 -8.62 12.58 8.70
C THR A 221 -7.54 12.57 7.61
N VAL A 222 -7.87 12.08 6.41
CA VAL A 222 -6.96 11.97 5.27
C VAL A 222 -7.49 12.75 4.08
N ASP A 223 -6.59 13.48 3.41
CA ASP A 223 -6.86 14.14 2.12
C ASP A 223 -6.95 13.08 1.01
N LEU A 224 -8.13 12.45 0.88
CA LEU A 224 -8.39 11.41 -0.12
C LEU A 224 -8.29 11.97 -1.55
N GLU A 225 -8.69 13.23 -1.78
CA GLU A 225 -8.54 13.86 -3.08
C GLU A 225 -7.06 14.05 -3.43
N GLY A 226 -6.26 14.56 -2.49
CA GLY A 226 -4.81 14.67 -2.66
C GLY A 226 -4.13 13.31 -2.91
N LEU A 227 -4.59 12.24 -2.25
CA LEU A 227 -4.10 10.87 -2.52
C LEU A 227 -4.49 10.40 -3.93
N TYR A 228 -5.69 10.70 -4.38
CA TYR A 228 -6.15 10.32 -5.72
C TYR A 228 -5.42 11.11 -6.82
N GLU A 229 -5.21 12.40 -6.63
CA GLU A 229 -4.38 13.20 -7.54
C GLU A 229 -2.94 12.65 -7.61
N LEU A 230 -2.37 12.29 -6.45
CA LEU A 230 -1.07 11.64 -6.42
C LEU A 230 -1.07 10.30 -7.18
N ALA A 231 -2.13 9.51 -7.07
CA ALA A 231 -2.26 8.26 -7.81
C ALA A 231 -2.28 8.48 -9.34
N LYS A 232 -2.84 9.60 -9.81
CA LYS A 232 -2.86 9.97 -11.24
C LYS A 232 -1.51 10.44 -11.77
N GLU A 233 -0.57 10.85 -10.90
CA GLU A 233 0.80 11.20 -11.29
C GLU A 233 1.62 9.97 -11.71
N ALA A 234 1.13 8.76 -11.48
CA ALA A 234 1.79 7.53 -11.90
C ALA A 234 1.96 7.52 -13.43
N THR A 235 3.21 7.39 -13.89
CA THR A 235 3.53 7.44 -15.32
C THR A 235 2.94 6.27 -16.09
N SER A 236 2.64 6.45 -17.37
CA SER A 236 2.13 5.38 -18.23
C SER A 236 3.05 4.16 -18.21
N LEU A 237 2.45 2.97 -18.02
CA LEU A 237 3.19 1.72 -18.09
C LEU A 237 3.37 1.28 -19.54
N GLU A 238 4.61 1.00 -19.91
CA GLU A 238 4.91 0.27 -21.13
C GLU A 238 4.69 -1.22 -20.85
N ILE A 239 3.65 -1.77 -21.47
CA ILE A 239 3.33 -3.19 -21.35
C ILE A 239 3.92 -3.88 -22.58
N SER A 240 5.05 -4.56 -22.41
CA SER A 240 5.45 -5.58 -23.36
C SER A 240 4.46 -6.75 -23.17
N VAL A 241 3.63 -7.02 -24.18
CA VAL A 241 2.65 -8.11 -24.12
C VAL A 241 3.42 -9.43 -24.01
N PRO A 242 3.50 -10.07 -22.84
CA PRO A 242 3.99 -11.44 -22.78
C PRO A 242 2.98 -12.32 -23.50
N ASP A 243 3.46 -13.41 -24.12
CA ASP A 243 2.61 -14.45 -24.68
C ASP A 243 1.42 -14.72 -23.74
N GLU A 244 0.19 -14.48 -24.20
CA GLU A 244 -1.04 -14.55 -23.37
C GLU A 244 -1.14 -15.85 -22.59
N MET A 245 -0.66 -16.97 -23.17
CA MET A 245 -0.61 -18.27 -22.50
C MET A 245 0.33 -18.29 -21.29
N ARG A 246 1.45 -17.57 -21.34
CA ARG A 246 2.43 -17.51 -20.26
C ARG A 246 1.93 -16.62 -19.12
N LEU A 247 1.30 -15.50 -19.46
CA LEU A 247 0.69 -14.59 -18.49
C LEU A 247 -0.46 -15.26 -17.75
N ASN A 248 -1.37 -15.94 -18.47
CA ASN A 248 -2.50 -16.66 -17.86
C ASN A 248 -2.04 -17.78 -16.93
N ARG A 249 -0.93 -18.45 -17.25
CA ARG A 249 -0.33 -19.48 -16.38
C ARG A 249 0.22 -18.88 -15.08
N ILE A 250 0.90 -17.74 -15.14
CA ILE A 250 1.46 -17.02 -13.98
C ILE A 250 0.32 -16.48 -13.11
N ILE A 251 -0.70 -15.85 -13.71
CA ILE A 251 -1.86 -15.34 -12.99
C ILE A 251 -2.61 -16.47 -12.27
N LYS A 252 -2.82 -17.61 -12.95
CA LYS A 252 -3.46 -18.79 -12.35
C LYS A 252 -2.66 -19.33 -11.17
N PHE A 253 -1.34 -19.40 -11.29
CA PHE A 253 -0.44 -19.83 -10.22
C PHE A 253 -0.51 -18.89 -9.01
N LEU A 254 -0.46 -17.57 -9.23
CA LEU A 254 -0.50 -16.57 -8.16
C LEU A 254 -1.87 -16.43 -7.49
N LYS A 255 -2.97 -16.70 -8.20
CA LYS A 255 -4.34 -16.65 -7.64
C LYS A 255 -4.74 -17.89 -6.84
N HIS A 256 -4.25 -19.06 -7.19
CA HIS A 256 -4.81 -20.32 -6.67
C HIS A 256 -3.83 -21.16 -5.85
N GLY A 257 -2.54 -20.78 -5.75
CA GLY A 257 -1.55 -21.64 -5.11
C GLY A 257 -1.45 -23.02 -5.79
N ARG A 258 -0.48 -23.83 -5.44
CA ARG A 258 -0.38 -25.22 -5.92
C ARG A 258 -1.61 -26.04 -5.49
N LYS A 259 -2.61 -26.14 -6.34
CA LYS A 259 -3.47 -27.29 -6.43
C LYS A 259 -3.34 -27.81 -7.85
N GLU A 260 -2.38 -28.72 -8.04
CA GLU A 260 -2.26 -29.66 -9.14
C GLU A 260 -0.79 -30.01 -9.34
N SER A 261 -0.27 -30.77 -8.41
CA SER A 261 0.72 -31.79 -8.69
C SER A 261 0.17 -33.03 -8.02
N ASP A 262 -0.57 -33.81 -8.84
CA ASP A 262 -0.66 -35.26 -8.74
C ASP A 262 -1.76 -35.69 -9.74
N ASN A 263 -1.31 -36.01 -10.92
CA ASN A 263 -1.74 -37.15 -11.76
C ASN A 263 -0.69 -37.38 -12.84
#